data_8d454afea784c89299db031388a1d4e0
#
_entry.id   8d454afea784c89299db031388a1d4e0
#
_cell.length_a   1.000
_cell.length_b   1.000
_cell.length_c   1.000
_cell.angle_alpha   90.00
_cell.angle_beta   90.00
_cell.angle_gamma   90.00
#
_symmetry.space_group_name_H-M   'P 1'
#
loop_
_entity.id
_entity.type
_entity.pdbx_description
1 polymer ?
#
loop_
_entity_poly.entity_id
_entity_poly.type
_entity_poly.pdbx_seq_one_letter_code
_entity_poly.pdbx_strand_id
1 'polypeptide(L)'
;MKILAISGSARRLSTNTALLRALEEIAPPDIALSTYANLGGLPVFSPDLEDLPLPDSVVHFKRCIEASDGILISSPEYARGIPGGLKNAMDWLVSGDLAVAKPIALVHASHRGDDMLASLRLVLSTISSRFNEELFLRFPFMKMEPEAIASAVRQPVNRAPAEAFLQEFARYCGRPQGDRA
;
A
#
# COMPACT_ATOMS: atom_id res chain seq x y z
N MET A 1 -14.58 -8.23 1.34
CA MET A 1 -13.54 -7.58 0.51
C MET A 1 -12.19 -7.77 1.16
N LYS A 2 -11.18 -8.28 0.45
CA LYS A 2 -9.82 -8.51 0.97
C LYS A 2 -8.88 -7.42 0.45
N ILE A 3 -8.29 -6.63 1.34
CA ILE A 3 -7.38 -5.54 0.97
C ILE A 3 -6.00 -5.85 1.56
N LEU A 4 -4.97 -5.85 0.71
CA LEU A 4 -3.57 -5.95 1.12
C LEU A 4 -2.99 -4.55 1.36
N ALA A 5 -2.61 -4.24 2.59
CA ALA A 5 -1.98 -2.99 2.95
C ALA A 5 -0.45 -3.14 2.97
N ILE A 6 0.25 -2.51 2.03
CA ILE A 6 1.70 -2.63 1.89
C ILE A 6 2.41 -1.43 2.54
N SER A 7 3.27 -1.72 3.52
CA SER A 7 4.15 -0.71 4.09
C SER A 7 5.43 -0.56 3.26
N GLY A 8 5.64 0.63 2.70
CA GLY A 8 6.88 0.98 1.99
C GLY A 8 8.11 1.15 2.89
N SER A 9 7.96 0.99 4.20
CA SER A 9 9.05 1.15 5.17
C SER A 9 9.63 -0.20 5.57
N ALA A 10 10.95 -0.35 5.47
CA ALA A 10 11.67 -1.49 6.05
C ALA A 10 12.03 -1.26 7.54
N ARG A 11 11.72 -0.11 8.12
CA ARG A 11 12.01 0.21 9.51
C ARG A 11 11.04 -0.53 10.44
N ARG A 12 11.56 -1.18 11.50
CA ARG A 12 10.75 -1.92 12.49
C ARG A 12 9.70 -1.04 13.18
N LEU A 13 10.10 0.15 13.64
CA LEU A 13 9.20 1.16 14.22
C LEU A 13 8.90 2.21 13.15
N SER A 14 7.89 1.95 12.34
CA SER A 14 7.49 2.81 11.22
C SER A 14 6.11 3.41 11.44
N THR A 15 6.02 4.73 11.33
CA THR A 15 4.77 5.49 11.33
C THR A 15 3.80 5.00 10.23
N ASN A 16 4.32 4.68 9.04
CA ASN A 16 3.50 4.17 7.94
C ASN A 16 2.95 2.77 8.24
N THR A 17 3.77 1.87 8.81
CA THR A 17 3.32 0.55 9.23
C THR A 17 2.29 0.66 10.36
N ALA A 18 2.53 1.54 11.34
CA ALA A 18 1.60 1.78 12.43
C ALA A 18 0.24 2.34 11.94
N LEU A 19 0.28 3.25 10.93
CA LEU A 19 -0.96 3.74 10.31
C LEU A 19 -1.74 2.61 9.65
N LEU A 20 -1.09 1.76 8.84
CA LEU A 20 -1.77 0.64 8.18
C LEU A 20 -2.39 -0.35 9.19
N ARG A 21 -1.68 -0.67 10.27
CA ARG A 21 -2.22 -1.51 11.35
C ARG A 21 -3.39 -0.86 12.08
N ALA A 22 -3.31 0.45 12.31
CA ALA A 22 -4.42 1.18 12.92
C ALA A 22 -5.67 1.20 12.01
N LEU A 23 -5.49 1.28 10.69
CA LEU A 23 -6.58 1.14 9.72
C LEU A 23 -7.14 -0.28 9.71
N GLU A 24 -6.30 -1.32 9.85
CA GLU A 24 -6.71 -2.71 9.99
C GLU A 24 -7.62 -2.93 11.22
N GLU A 25 -7.28 -2.30 12.37
CA GLU A 25 -8.07 -2.38 13.59
C GLU A 25 -9.45 -1.72 13.51
N ILE A 26 -9.60 -0.66 12.72
CA ILE A 26 -10.87 0.08 12.56
C ILE A 26 -11.63 -0.28 11.29
N ALA A 27 -11.10 -1.20 10.48
CA ALA A 27 -11.73 -1.58 9.23
C ALA A 27 -13.17 -2.09 9.47
N PRO A 28 -14.14 -1.69 8.65
CA PRO A 28 -15.50 -2.23 8.69
C PRO A 28 -15.51 -3.76 8.59
N PRO A 29 -16.51 -4.44 9.19
CA PRO A 29 -16.54 -5.91 9.26
C PRO A 29 -16.53 -6.66 7.93
N ASP A 30 -16.97 -6.00 6.86
CA ASP A 30 -16.99 -6.51 5.50
C ASP A 30 -15.65 -6.32 4.76
N ILE A 31 -14.68 -5.64 5.37
CA ILE A 31 -13.35 -5.38 4.83
C ILE A 31 -12.29 -6.13 5.67
N ALA A 32 -11.70 -7.17 5.09
CA ALA A 32 -10.55 -7.84 5.65
C ALA A 32 -9.27 -7.14 5.16
N LEU A 33 -8.77 -6.19 5.96
CA LEU A 33 -7.50 -5.51 5.71
C LEU A 33 -6.37 -6.31 6.37
N SER A 34 -5.28 -6.56 5.66
CA SER A 34 -4.09 -7.23 6.18
C SER A 34 -2.81 -6.48 5.82
N THR A 35 -1.92 -6.28 6.80
CA THR A 35 -0.71 -5.47 6.62
C THR A 35 0.49 -6.33 6.24
N TYR A 36 1.10 -6.05 5.08
CA TYR A 36 2.38 -6.59 4.64
C TYR A 36 3.50 -5.57 4.89
N ALA A 37 4.45 -5.89 5.76
CA ALA A 37 5.53 -4.99 6.20
C ALA A 37 6.94 -5.59 6.02
N ASN A 38 7.09 -6.65 5.20
CA ASN A 38 8.36 -7.37 5.03
C ASN A 38 9.03 -7.14 3.67
N LEU A 39 8.99 -5.93 3.15
CA LEU A 39 9.63 -5.62 1.86
C LEU A 39 11.16 -5.76 1.90
N GLY A 40 11.78 -5.58 3.08
CA GLY A 40 13.21 -5.77 3.26
C GLY A 40 13.70 -7.22 3.11
N GLY A 41 12.78 -8.20 3.12
CA GLY A 41 13.09 -9.61 2.89
C GLY A 41 13.05 -10.03 1.41
N LEU A 42 12.67 -9.13 0.50
CA LEU A 42 12.68 -9.40 -0.94
C LEU A 42 14.10 -9.22 -1.50
N PRO A 43 14.66 -10.20 -2.21
CA PRO A 43 15.92 -9.99 -2.92
C PRO A 43 15.76 -8.90 -3.98
N VAL A 44 16.89 -8.29 -4.37
CA VAL A 44 16.88 -7.30 -5.46
C VAL A 44 16.41 -7.97 -6.73
N PHE A 45 15.45 -7.37 -7.40
CA PHE A 45 14.90 -7.85 -8.66
C PHE A 45 15.98 -7.85 -9.74
N SER A 46 16.04 -8.94 -10.50
CA SER A 46 16.75 -9.05 -11.76
C SER A 46 15.91 -9.89 -12.71
N PRO A 47 15.78 -9.51 -13.98
CA PRO A 47 15.11 -10.34 -14.98
C PRO A 47 15.65 -11.78 -15.04
N ASP A 48 16.96 -11.97 -14.82
CA ASP A 48 17.61 -13.28 -14.82
C ASP A 48 17.05 -14.24 -13.75
N LEU A 49 16.44 -13.70 -12.68
CA LEU A 49 15.84 -14.51 -11.63
C LEU A 49 14.46 -15.05 -12.01
N GLU A 50 13.85 -14.56 -13.06
CA GLU A 50 12.51 -15.01 -13.49
C GLU A 50 12.55 -16.35 -14.23
N ASP A 51 13.68 -16.67 -14.84
CA ASP A 51 13.93 -17.97 -15.50
C ASP A 51 14.30 -19.08 -14.49
N LEU A 52 14.46 -18.73 -13.22
CA LEU A 52 14.81 -19.63 -12.12
C LEU A 52 13.60 -19.85 -11.18
N PRO A 53 13.64 -20.89 -10.32
CA PRO A 53 12.66 -21.01 -9.26
C PRO A 53 12.68 -19.74 -8.38
N LEU A 54 11.53 -19.07 -8.28
CA LEU A 54 11.42 -17.82 -7.52
C LEU A 54 11.73 -18.04 -6.03
N PRO A 55 12.45 -17.10 -5.39
CA PRO A 55 12.67 -17.14 -3.95
C PRO A 55 11.36 -17.17 -3.15
N ASP A 56 11.30 -17.93 -2.06
CA ASP A 56 10.09 -18.11 -1.24
C ASP A 56 9.46 -16.77 -0.79
N SER A 57 10.28 -15.77 -0.48
CA SER A 57 9.78 -14.43 -0.10
C SER A 57 9.05 -13.73 -1.25
N VAL A 58 9.50 -13.92 -2.49
CA VAL A 58 8.85 -13.37 -3.69
C VAL A 58 7.56 -14.13 -3.98
N VAL A 59 7.59 -15.48 -3.89
CA VAL A 59 6.39 -16.32 -4.04
C VAL A 59 5.33 -15.93 -3.02
N HIS A 60 5.73 -15.75 -1.75
CA HIS A 60 4.81 -15.32 -0.70
C HIS A 60 4.22 -13.93 -0.99
N PHE A 61 5.05 -12.96 -1.39
CA PHE A 61 4.61 -11.62 -1.74
C PHE A 61 3.59 -11.64 -2.89
N LYS A 62 3.93 -12.32 -3.99
CA LYS A 62 3.03 -12.48 -5.16
C LYS A 62 1.69 -13.14 -4.77
N ARG A 63 1.71 -14.16 -3.92
CA ARG A 63 0.47 -14.80 -3.40
C ARG A 63 -0.39 -13.84 -2.57
N CYS A 64 0.21 -12.98 -1.75
CA CYS A 64 -0.54 -11.95 -1.01
C CYS A 64 -1.25 -10.97 -1.96
N ILE A 65 -0.57 -10.54 -3.03
CA ILE A 65 -1.16 -9.70 -4.08
C ILE A 65 -2.32 -10.42 -4.78
N GLU A 66 -2.09 -11.67 -5.21
CA GLU A 66 -3.09 -12.48 -5.91
C GLU A 66 -4.35 -12.68 -5.09
N ALA A 67 -4.21 -13.01 -3.80
CA ALA A 67 -5.30 -13.29 -2.88
C ALA A 67 -6.11 -12.04 -2.47
N SER A 68 -5.66 -10.83 -2.83
CA SER A 68 -6.32 -9.57 -2.48
C SER A 68 -7.20 -9.04 -3.61
N ASP A 69 -8.30 -8.37 -3.24
CA ASP A 69 -9.19 -7.65 -4.17
C ASP A 69 -8.67 -6.24 -4.50
N GLY A 70 -7.80 -5.69 -3.65
CA GLY A 70 -7.18 -4.38 -3.84
C GLY A 70 -5.94 -4.19 -2.96
N ILE A 71 -5.14 -3.19 -3.30
CA ILE A 71 -3.87 -2.87 -2.63
C ILE A 71 -3.93 -1.45 -2.08
N LEU A 72 -3.61 -1.29 -0.80
CA LEU A 72 -3.42 0.00 -0.15
C LEU A 72 -1.94 0.19 0.16
N ILE A 73 -1.33 1.30 -0.23
CA ILE A 73 0.09 1.54 0.00
C ILE A 73 0.31 2.74 0.90
N SER A 74 1.19 2.59 1.91
CA SER A 74 1.70 3.69 2.71
C SER A 74 3.22 3.68 2.71
N SER A 75 3.86 4.81 2.35
CA SER A 75 5.30 4.89 2.20
C SER A 75 5.90 6.13 2.86
N PRO A 76 7.07 6.02 3.51
CA PRO A 76 7.87 7.19 3.85
C PRO A 76 8.57 7.74 2.59
N GLU A 77 9.09 8.95 2.71
CA GLU A 77 10.01 9.54 1.74
C GLU A 77 11.44 9.36 2.21
N TYR A 78 12.32 8.83 1.35
CA TYR A 78 13.76 8.77 1.58
C TYR A 78 14.49 9.48 0.44
N ALA A 79 15.31 10.47 0.78
CA ALA A 79 16.08 11.24 -0.20
C ALA A 79 15.19 11.77 -1.37
N ARG A 80 14.00 12.30 -1.03
CA ARG A 80 12.99 12.81 -1.98
C ARG A 80 12.44 11.78 -2.96
N GLY A 81 12.51 10.48 -2.64
CA GLY A 81 12.07 9.41 -3.52
C GLY A 81 11.42 8.25 -2.81
N ILE A 82 10.99 7.28 -3.61
CA ILE A 82 10.41 6.01 -3.18
C ILE A 82 11.50 5.19 -2.45
N PRO A 83 11.24 4.65 -1.24
CA PRO A 83 12.17 3.74 -0.58
C PRO A 83 12.56 2.58 -1.49
N GLY A 84 13.87 2.25 -1.52
CA GLY A 84 14.39 1.21 -2.41
C GLY A 84 13.69 -0.14 -2.26
N GLY A 85 13.33 -0.55 -1.04
CA GLY A 85 12.58 -1.78 -0.81
C GLY A 85 11.17 -1.78 -1.43
N LEU A 86 10.48 -0.63 -1.40
CA LEU A 86 9.17 -0.51 -2.05
C LEU A 86 9.31 -0.50 -3.58
N LYS A 87 10.31 0.24 -4.11
CA LYS A 87 10.57 0.23 -5.54
C LYS A 87 10.92 -1.17 -6.04
N ASN A 88 11.78 -1.88 -5.31
CA ASN A 88 12.13 -3.28 -5.59
C ASN A 88 10.91 -4.22 -5.59
N ALA A 89 10.00 -4.06 -4.62
CA ALA A 89 8.76 -4.84 -4.60
C ALA A 89 7.90 -4.58 -5.85
N MET A 90 7.86 -3.34 -6.33
CA MET A 90 7.15 -3.00 -7.57
C MET A 90 7.83 -3.60 -8.80
N ASP A 91 9.17 -3.65 -8.83
CA ASP A 91 9.91 -4.27 -9.93
C ASP A 91 9.58 -5.78 -10.05
N TRP A 92 9.39 -6.48 -8.92
CA TRP A 92 8.90 -7.86 -8.89
C TRP A 92 7.47 -8.05 -9.41
N LEU A 93 6.69 -6.96 -9.59
CA LEU A 93 5.32 -7.01 -10.14
C LEU A 93 5.26 -6.60 -11.61
N VAL A 94 6.34 -6.05 -12.18
CA VAL A 94 6.36 -5.60 -13.59
C VAL A 94 6.26 -6.77 -14.55
N SER A 95 6.87 -7.90 -14.19
CA SER A 95 6.75 -9.13 -14.98
C SER A 95 5.48 -9.88 -14.60
N GLY A 96 4.55 -10.01 -15.51
CA GLY A 96 3.29 -10.72 -15.35
C GLY A 96 2.09 -9.81 -15.05
N ASP A 97 0.91 -10.43 -14.91
CA ASP A 97 -0.37 -9.73 -14.94
C ASP A 97 -0.98 -9.44 -13.55
N LEU A 98 -0.29 -9.82 -12.46
CA LEU A 98 -0.85 -9.78 -11.10
C LEU A 98 -1.34 -8.39 -10.66
N ALA A 99 -0.65 -7.34 -11.08
CA ALA A 99 -0.95 -5.97 -10.69
C ALA A 99 -1.69 -5.16 -11.76
N VAL A 100 -1.71 -5.62 -13.02
CA VAL A 100 -2.21 -4.85 -14.19
C VAL A 100 -3.64 -4.33 -14.01
N ALA A 101 -4.54 -5.12 -13.45
CA ALA A 101 -5.93 -4.74 -13.19
C ALA A 101 -6.26 -4.66 -11.69
N LYS A 102 -5.25 -4.62 -10.81
CA LYS A 102 -5.44 -4.57 -9.37
C LYS A 102 -5.77 -3.14 -8.93
N PRO A 103 -6.92 -2.92 -8.26
CA PRO A 103 -7.22 -1.62 -7.66
C PRO A 103 -6.15 -1.22 -6.67
N ILE A 104 -5.62 -0.02 -6.79
CA ILE A 104 -4.59 0.51 -5.88
C ILE A 104 -4.98 1.90 -5.42
N ALA A 105 -4.82 2.17 -4.11
CA ALA A 105 -4.96 3.49 -3.51
C ALA A 105 -3.81 3.79 -2.54
N LEU A 106 -3.67 5.05 -2.13
CA LEU A 106 -2.61 5.50 -1.26
C LEU A 106 -3.14 6.05 0.06
N VAL A 107 -2.40 5.76 1.14
CA VAL A 107 -2.53 6.46 2.41
C VAL A 107 -1.16 7.00 2.84
N HIS A 108 -1.12 8.13 3.53
CA HIS A 108 0.14 8.75 3.88
C HIS A 108 0.13 9.30 5.31
N ALA A 109 1.18 8.97 6.08
CA ALA A 109 1.30 9.32 7.49
C ALA A 109 2.09 10.62 7.75
N SER A 110 2.18 11.52 6.76
CA SER A 110 2.98 12.73 6.86
C SER A 110 2.34 13.89 6.10
N HIS A 111 2.56 15.10 6.59
CA HIS A 111 2.26 16.34 5.85
C HIS A 111 3.35 16.72 4.83
N ARG A 112 4.42 15.92 4.75
CA ARG A 112 5.52 16.03 3.77
C ARG A 112 5.55 14.78 2.89
N GLY A 113 6.46 14.73 1.93
CA GLY A 113 6.65 13.55 1.08
C GLY A 113 6.03 13.68 -0.30
N ASP A 114 5.82 14.89 -0.76
CA ASP A 114 5.14 15.14 -2.04
C ASP A 114 5.96 14.69 -3.25
N ASP A 115 7.31 14.78 -3.17
CA ASP A 115 8.20 14.27 -4.23
C ASP A 115 8.12 12.74 -4.37
N MET A 116 8.12 12.05 -3.22
CA MET A 116 7.94 10.60 -3.18
C MET A 116 6.55 10.23 -3.71
N LEU A 117 5.49 10.94 -3.28
CA LEU A 117 4.12 10.67 -3.73
C LEU A 117 3.98 10.88 -5.24
N ALA A 118 4.57 11.94 -5.81
CA ALA A 118 4.55 12.17 -7.25
C ALA A 118 5.24 11.03 -8.01
N SER A 119 6.43 10.61 -7.56
CA SER A 119 7.16 9.49 -8.14
C SER A 119 6.39 8.17 -8.01
N LEU A 120 5.76 7.94 -6.85
CA LEU A 120 4.99 6.72 -6.58
C LEU A 120 3.74 6.65 -7.47
N ARG A 121 3.02 7.75 -7.64
CA ARG A 121 1.86 7.83 -8.54
C ARG A 121 2.24 7.49 -9.98
N LEU A 122 3.36 8.04 -10.47
CA LEU A 122 3.87 7.74 -11.80
C LEU A 122 4.17 6.23 -11.97
N VAL A 123 4.84 5.62 -11.01
CA VAL A 123 5.14 4.18 -11.05
C VAL A 123 3.86 3.35 -10.99
N LEU A 124 2.92 3.68 -10.10
CA LEU A 124 1.68 2.93 -9.94
C LEU A 124 0.75 3.02 -11.14
N SER A 125 0.68 4.18 -11.80
CA SER A 125 -0.09 4.35 -13.05
C SER A 125 0.48 3.54 -14.21
N THR A 126 1.77 3.18 -14.14
CA THR A 126 2.42 2.28 -15.11
C THR A 126 2.11 0.81 -14.81
N ILE A 127 2.05 0.45 -13.52
CA ILE A 127 1.87 -0.95 -13.07
C ILE A 127 0.40 -1.38 -13.14
N SER A 128 -0.54 -0.50 -12.78
CA SER A 128 -1.95 -0.83 -12.75
C SER A 128 -2.83 0.19 -13.47
N SER A 129 -3.66 -0.32 -14.38
CA SER A 129 -4.72 0.47 -15.04
C SER A 129 -5.84 0.89 -14.07
N ARG A 130 -5.85 0.33 -12.85
CA ARG A 130 -6.83 0.62 -11.79
C ARG A 130 -6.18 1.30 -10.58
N PHE A 131 -5.04 1.95 -10.76
CA PHE A 131 -4.55 2.88 -9.76
C PHE A 131 -5.48 4.10 -9.72
N ASN A 132 -6.04 4.38 -8.54
CA ASN A 132 -6.90 5.54 -8.34
C ASN A 132 -6.15 6.62 -7.55
N GLU A 133 -5.67 7.63 -8.27
CA GLU A 133 -4.90 8.74 -7.70
C GLU A 133 -5.72 9.62 -6.76
N GLU A 134 -7.03 9.74 -7.00
CA GLU A 134 -7.95 10.57 -6.22
C GLU A 134 -8.33 9.92 -4.89
N LEU A 135 -8.32 8.58 -4.81
CA LEU A 135 -8.49 7.85 -3.56
C LEU A 135 -7.22 7.95 -2.71
N PHE A 136 -7.10 9.03 -1.99
CA PHE A 136 -5.94 9.37 -1.19
C PHE A 136 -6.34 9.85 0.20
N LEU A 137 -5.78 9.23 1.25
CA LEU A 137 -5.98 9.62 2.63
C LEU A 137 -4.64 10.05 3.26
N ARG A 138 -4.59 11.25 3.86
CA ARG A 138 -3.38 11.80 4.47
C ARG A 138 -3.62 12.19 5.91
N PHE A 139 -2.68 11.79 6.79
CA PHE A 139 -2.66 12.18 8.20
C PHE A 139 -1.36 12.91 8.56
N PRO A 140 -1.38 13.93 9.42
CA PRO A 140 -0.19 14.70 9.83
C PRO A 140 0.57 14.01 10.99
N PHE A 141 0.84 12.71 10.88
CA PHE A 141 1.41 11.89 11.97
C PHE A 141 2.95 11.80 11.96
N MET A 142 3.64 12.56 11.11
CA MET A 142 5.09 12.45 10.90
C MET A 142 5.94 12.52 12.18
N LYS A 143 5.49 13.27 13.20
CA LYS A 143 6.21 13.44 14.48
C LYS A 143 5.66 12.57 15.60
N MET A 144 4.69 11.71 15.30
CA MET A 144 4.10 10.83 16.31
C MET A 144 4.93 9.55 16.44
N GLU A 145 5.05 9.09 17.69
CA GLU A 145 5.58 7.76 17.95
C GLU A 145 4.60 6.72 17.42
N PRO A 146 5.11 5.61 16.82
CA PRO A 146 4.27 4.58 16.21
C PRO A 146 3.20 4.03 17.15
N GLU A 147 3.50 3.91 18.45
CA GLU A 147 2.59 3.41 19.47
C GLU A 147 1.39 4.32 19.72
N ALA A 148 1.53 5.63 19.46
CA ALA A 148 0.47 6.61 19.64
C ALA A 148 -0.50 6.67 18.45
N ILE A 149 -0.12 6.13 17.28
CA ILE A 149 -0.89 6.27 16.03
C ILE A 149 -2.23 5.54 16.12
N ALA A 150 -2.27 4.33 16.69
CA ALA A 150 -3.52 3.59 16.85
C ALA A 150 -4.54 4.38 17.70
N SER A 151 -4.10 5.05 18.76
CA SER A 151 -4.95 5.92 19.57
C SER A 151 -5.40 7.15 18.77
N ALA A 152 -4.51 7.76 17.99
CA ALA A 152 -4.83 8.92 17.17
C ALA A 152 -5.86 8.60 16.08
N VAL A 153 -5.71 7.46 15.40
CA VAL A 153 -6.66 7.00 14.36
C VAL A 153 -8.04 6.71 14.93
N ARG A 154 -8.12 6.21 16.17
CA ARG A 154 -9.42 5.96 16.86
C ARG A 154 -10.15 7.24 17.25
N GLN A 155 -9.51 8.40 17.28
CA GLN A 155 -10.20 9.66 17.58
C GLN A 155 -11.25 9.96 16.49
N PRO A 156 -12.46 10.43 16.86
CA PRO A 156 -13.54 10.63 15.88
C PRO A 156 -13.14 11.48 14.67
N VAL A 157 -12.31 12.50 14.86
CA VAL A 157 -11.83 13.40 13.79
C VAL A 157 -10.97 12.68 12.74
N ASN A 158 -10.29 11.60 13.10
CA ASN A 158 -9.46 10.79 12.21
C ASN A 158 -10.18 9.50 11.78
N ARG A 159 -10.97 8.93 12.67
CA ARG A 159 -11.68 7.66 12.45
C ARG A 159 -12.72 7.76 11.34
N ALA A 160 -13.57 8.78 11.39
CA ALA A 160 -14.63 8.95 10.40
C ALA A 160 -14.10 9.07 8.96
N PRO A 161 -13.10 9.95 8.65
CA PRO A 161 -12.53 9.98 7.32
C PRO A 161 -11.79 8.70 6.93
N ALA A 162 -11.18 7.97 7.90
CA ALA A 162 -10.52 6.70 7.64
C ALA A 162 -11.52 5.60 7.24
N GLU A 163 -12.61 5.45 7.99
CA GLU A 163 -13.68 4.49 7.68
C GLU A 163 -14.35 4.82 6.32
N ALA A 164 -14.64 6.09 6.06
CA ALA A 164 -15.20 6.54 4.79
C ALA A 164 -14.29 6.21 3.61
N PHE A 165 -12.99 6.46 3.74
CA PHE A 165 -11.98 6.11 2.74
C PHE A 165 -11.92 4.59 2.49
N LEU A 166 -11.89 3.76 3.54
CA LEU A 166 -11.86 2.31 3.40
C LEU A 166 -13.12 1.79 2.69
N GLN A 167 -14.29 2.31 3.03
CA GLN A 167 -15.55 1.94 2.36
C GLN A 167 -15.56 2.37 0.89
N GLU A 168 -15.04 3.56 0.58
CA GLU A 168 -14.96 4.04 -0.79
C GLU A 168 -13.97 3.20 -1.62
N PHE A 169 -12.82 2.87 -1.05
CA PHE A 169 -11.85 1.99 -1.71
C PHE A 169 -12.43 0.58 -1.91
N ALA A 170 -13.13 0.02 -0.94
CA ALA A 170 -13.80 -1.28 -1.09
C ALA A 170 -14.85 -1.25 -2.21
N ARG A 171 -15.65 -0.18 -2.30
CA ARG A 171 -16.59 0.01 -3.43
C ARG A 171 -15.87 0.11 -4.77
N TYR A 172 -14.76 0.82 -4.82
CA TYR A 172 -13.92 0.91 -6.02
C TYR A 172 -13.35 -0.47 -6.44
N CYS A 173 -12.90 -1.27 -5.48
CA CYS A 173 -12.43 -2.64 -5.75
C CYS A 173 -13.51 -3.52 -6.38
N GLY A 174 -14.77 -3.39 -5.96
CA GLY A 174 -15.89 -4.15 -6.45
C GLY A 174 -16.43 -3.73 -7.84
N ARG A 175 -15.99 -2.61 -8.41
CA ARG A 175 -16.42 -2.18 -9.74
C ARG A 175 -15.83 -3.09 -10.83
N PRO A 176 -16.60 -3.43 -11.88
CA PRO A 176 -16.05 -4.13 -13.04
C PRO A 176 -14.94 -3.34 -13.72
N GLN A 177 -14.04 -4.07 -14.39
CA GLN A 177 -13.00 -3.47 -15.21
C GLN A 177 -13.66 -2.80 -16.43
N GLY A 178 -13.62 -1.47 -16.53
CA GLY A 178 -14.21 -0.73 -17.67
C GLY A 178 -15.01 0.51 -17.27
N ASP A 179 -15.54 0.59 -16.07
CA ASP A 179 -16.21 1.80 -15.56
C ASP A 179 -15.16 2.82 -15.08
N ARG A 180 -14.67 3.63 -16.01
CA ARG A 180 -13.99 4.89 -15.66
C ARG A 180 -15.09 5.92 -15.34
N ALA A 181 -15.06 6.45 -14.11
CA ALA A 181 -15.88 7.61 -13.75
C ALA A 181 -15.40 8.84 -14.49
#